data_13102fc8f15f146eb6055f291c612738
#
_entry.id   13102fc8f15f146eb6055f291c612738
#
_cell.length_a   1.000
_cell.length_b   1.000
_cell.length_c   1.000
_cell.angle_alpha   90.00
_cell.angle_beta   90.00
_cell.angle_gamma   90.00
#
_symmetry.space_group_name_H-M   'P 1'
#
loop_
_entity.id
_entity.type
_entity.pdbx_description
1 polymer ?
#
loop_
_entity_poly.entity_id
_entity_poly.type
_entity_poly.pdbx_seq_one_letter_code
_entity_poly.pdbx_strand_id
1 'polypeptide(L)'
;MSENNEFTFENPQYRKTYWHTCSHVMAQAVKRLYPEVKLAIGPSIDNGFYYDFDAPFNFTQEHLDAIEAEMRKICKEKLKLERFELPREEAIKYMQEKDEPYKVELINDLPADAHISFYTQGEFTDLCAGPHLDSTGRIKGNAIKLTQCCSAYWRGDSKRKMLQRIYAVAFPKKEELDQYLAEQAEALKRDHNKLGRDLEYFTTVDCIGQGLPILLPKGARVIQLLQRWVEDVEQAHGYLLTKTPLMAKRELYKISGHWDHYLDGMFVMGDPQDETKECFALRPMTCPFQYQVYLNRGRSYRDLPMRLGETSTLFR
;
A
#
# COMPACT_ATOMS: atom_id res chain seq x y z
N MET A 1 16.22 -26.98 -22.88
CA MET A 1 15.09 -26.00 -22.94
C MET A 1 14.82 -25.37 -21.56
N SER A 2 15.83 -24.90 -20.84
CA SER A 2 15.65 -24.37 -19.47
C SER A 2 16.36 -23.06 -19.15
N GLU A 3 17.08 -22.46 -20.11
CA GLU A 3 17.84 -21.22 -19.85
C GLU A 3 17.08 -19.92 -20.18
N ASN A 4 15.92 -19.99 -20.86
CA ASN A 4 15.21 -18.78 -21.31
C ASN A 4 14.16 -18.24 -20.31
N ASN A 5 13.89 -18.93 -19.19
CA ASN A 5 12.82 -18.52 -18.26
C ASN A 5 13.32 -17.68 -17.06
N GLU A 6 14.62 -17.58 -16.84
CA GLU A 6 15.16 -16.81 -15.69
C GLU A 6 15.07 -15.29 -15.88
N PHE A 7 15.10 -14.80 -17.12
CA PHE A 7 15.14 -13.37 -17.45
C PHE A 7 13.84 -12.84 -18.07
N THR A 8 12.71 -13.43 -17.72
CA THR A 8 11.40 -12.99 -18.22
C THR A 8 10.58 -12.32 -17.10
N PHE A 9 9.69 -11.40 -17.47
CA PHE A 9 8.80 -10.71 -16.54
C PHE A 9 7.73 -11.65 -15.91
N GLU A 10 7.58 -12.84 -16.43
CA GLU A 10 6.78 -13.93 -15.84
C GLU A 10 7.44 -14.46 -14.55
N ASN A 11 8.77 -14.39 -14.46
CA ASN A 11 9.49 -14.73 -13.24
C ASN A 11 9.36 -13.59 -12.21
N PRO A 12 8.67 -13.82 -11.07
CA PRO A 12 8.44 -12.77 -10.07
C PRO A 12 9.74 -12.21 -9.46
N GLN A 13 10.78 -13.04 -9.32
CA GLN A 13 12.07 -12.61 -8.77
C GLN A 13 12.80 -11.69 -9.74
N TYR A 14 12.84 -12.03 -11.03
CA TYR A 14 13.42 -11.18 -12.05
C TYR A 14 12.66 -9.86 -12.16
N ARG A 15 11.34 -9.88 -12.14
CA ARG A 15 10.49 -8.69 -12.16
C ARG A 15 10.76 -7.75 -10.98
N LYS A 16 10.88 -8.29 -9.76
CA LYS A 16 11.25 -7.52 -8.56
C LYS A 16 12.64 -6.90 -8.70
N THR A 17 13.61 -7.66 -9.18
CA THR A 17 14.98 -7.17 -9.42
C THR A 17 15.01 -6.07 -10.49
N TYR A 18 14.23 -6.23 -11.55
CA TYR A 18 14.10 -5.22 -12.60
C TYR A 18 13.54 -3.90 -12.06
N TRP A 19 12.43 -3.96 -11.34
CA TRP A 19 11.81 -2.78 -10.73
C TRP A 19 12.70 -2.14 -9.66
N HIS A 20 13.36 -2.95 -8.86
CA HIS A 20 14.31 -2.45 -7.87
C HIS A 20 15.49 -1.71 -8.54
N THR A 21 15.99 -2.21 -9.65
CA THR A 21 17.01 -1.48 -10.42
C THR A 21 16.44 -0.19 -11.03
N CYS A 22 15.20 -0.21 -11.50
CA CYS A 22 14.52 1.00 -11.98
C CYS A 22 14.36 2.06 -10.88
N SER A 23 14.14 1.67 -9.62
CA SER A 23 14.06 2.62 -8.51
C SER A 23 15.38 3.33 -8.25
N HIS A 24 16.53 2.62 -8.38
CA HIS A 24 17.85 3.23 -8.32
C HIS A 24 18.14 4.16 -9.51
N VAL A 25 17.68 3.82 -10.71
CA VAL A 25 17.77 4.71 -11.88
C VAL A 25 16.95 5.97 -11.66
N MET A 26 15.76 5.87 -11.02
CA MET A 26 14.97 7.04 -10.64
C MET A 26 15.68 7.90 -9.59
N ALA A 27 16.26 7.29 -8.56
CA ALA A 27 17.01 8.02 -7.53
C ALA A 27 18.22 8.75 -8.13
N GLN A 28 18.98 8.11 -9.03
CA GLN A 28 20.07 8.74 -9.76
C GLN A 28 19.58 9.91 -10.60
N ALA A 29 18.46 9.76 -11.32
CA ALA A 29 17.89 10.82 -12.13
C ALA A 29 17.49 12.03 -11.28
N VAL A 30 16.86 11.79 -10.10
CA VAL A 30 16.51 12.86 -9.15
C VAL A 30 17.78 13.55 -8.64
N LYS A 31 18.82 12.83 -8.23
CA LYS A 31 20.07 13.41 -7.75
C LYS A 31 20.82 14.20 -8.82
N ARG A 32 20.75 13.80 -10.09
CA ARG A 32 21.34 14.58 -11.20
C ARG A 32 20.64 15.91 -11.42
N LEU A 33 19.31 15.91 -11.35
CA LEU A 33 18.49 17.11 -11.60
C LEU A 33 18.37 18.01 -10.37
N TYR A 34 18.29 17.40 -9.18
CA TYR A 34 18.02 18.06 -7.90
C TYR A 34 18.98 17.55 -6.81
N PRO A 35 20.24 17.99 -6.81
CA PRO A 35 21.26 17.46 -5.88
C PRO A 35 20.92 17.64 -4.40
N GLU A 36 20.11 18.67 -4.06
CA GLU A 36 19.66 18.98 -2.71
C GLU A 36 18.66 17.99 -2.13
N VAL A 37 17.97 17.22 -2.98
CA VAL A 37 16.97 16.22 -2.55
C VAL A 37 17.64 15.07 -1.82
N LYS A 38 17.13 14.68 -0.65
CA LYS A 38 17.63 13.55 0.13
C LYS A 38 16.89 12.28 -0.22
N LEU A 39 17.61 11.18 -0.20
CA LEU A 39 17.12 9.86 -0.57
C LEU A 39 16.68 9.07 0.69
N ALA A 40 15.46 8.54 0.67
CA ALA A 40 15.01 7.66 1.75
C ALA A 40 15.04 6.19 1.33
N ILE A 41 13.94 5.62 0.84
CA ILE A 41 13.86 4.21 0.41
C ILE A 41 13.16 4.06 -0.94
N GLY A 42 13.56 3.03 -1.69
CA GLY A 42 13.02 2.75 -3.03
C GLY A 42 12.82 1.26 -3.32
N PRO A 43 11.86 0.59 -2.69
CA PRO A 43 11.59 -0.82 -2.95
C PRO A 43 10.80 -1.05 -4.24
N SER A 44 10.90 -2.27 -4.76
CA SER A 44 9.89 -2.80 -5.68
C SER A 44 8.63 -3.20 -4.91
N ILE A 45 7.47 -3.05 -5.54
CA ILE A 45 6.15 -3.45 -5.04
C ILE A 45 5.49 -4.41 -6.04
N ASP A 46 4.28 -4.91 -5.72
CA ASP A 46 3.62 -5.92 -6.57
C ASP A 46 3.36 -5.46 -8.00
N ASN A 47 3.10 -4.16 -8.21
CA ASN A 47 2.78 -3.59 -9.52
C ASN A 47 3.67 -2.40 -9.89
N GLY A 48 5.00 -2.53 -9.71
CA GLY A 48 5.93 -1.48 -10.04
C GLY A 48 6.95 -1.20 -8.92
N PHE A 49 7.29 0.05 -8.74
CA PHE A 49 8.24 0.51 -7.73
C PHE A 49 7.93 1.94 -7.31
N TYR A 50 8.51 2.36 -6.20
CA TYR A 50 8.50 3.76 -5.79
C TYR A 50 9.86 4.16 -5.22
N TYR A 51 10.02 5.44 -5.00
CA TYR A 51 11.10 5.98 -4.19
C TYR A 51 10.62 7.17 -3.37
N ASP A 52 11.05 7.24 -2.11
CA ASP A 52 10.73 8.31 -1.18
C ASP A 52 11.85 9.34 -1.16
N PHE A 53 11.47 10.59 -1.35
CA PHE A 53 12.37 11.73 -1.45
C PHE A 53 12.02 12.80 -0.41
N ASP A 54 13.03 13.36 0.23
CA ASP A 54 12.90 14.58 1.00
C ASP A 54 13.38 15.76 0.13
N ALA A 55 12.43 16.44 -0.47
CA ALA A 55 12.68 17.58 -1.34
C ALA A 55 12.23 18.89 -0.67
N PRO A 56 12.95 20.01 -0.86
CA PRO A 56 12.56 21.32 -0.35
C PRO A 56 11.40 21.97 -1.12
N PHE A 57 10.90 21.32 -2.15
CA PHE A 57 9.80 21.73 -3.02
C PHE A 57 8.85 20.55 -3.27
N ASN A 58 7.68 20.81 -3.83
CA ASN A 58 6.76 19.77 -4.26
C ASN A 58 7.04 19.37 -5.72
N PHE A 59 7.15 18.06 -5.98
CA PHE A 59 7.26 17.57 -7.36
C PHE A 59 5.97 17.86 -8.13
N THR A 60 6.12 18.54 -9.25
CA THR A 60 5.05 18.82 -10.23
C THR A 60 5.14 17.83 -11.39
N GLN A 61 4.15 17.87 -12.30
CA GLN A 61 4.20 17.06 -13.51
C GLN A 61 5.44 17.35 -14.37
N GLU A 62 5.85 18.61 -14.44
CA GLU A 62 7.06 19.03 -15.17
C GLU A 62 8.33 18.38 -14.59
N HIS A 63 8.43 18.30 -13.24
CA HIS A 63 9.51 17.60 -12.58
C HIS A 63 9.49 16.10 -12.89
N LEU A 64 8.32 15.45 -12.87
CA LEU A 64 8.19 14.04 -13.21
C LEU A 64 8.60 13.76 -14.66
N ASP A 65 8.21 14.61 -15.59
CA ASP A 65 8.57 14.48 -17.00
C ASP A 65 10.08 14.65 -17.21
N ALA A 66 10.71 15.59 -16.49
CA ALA A 66 12.17 15.79 -16.51
C ALA A 66 12.92 14.58 -15.93
N ILE A 67 12.47 14.04 -14.79
CA ILE A 67 13.05 12.85 -14.17
C ILE A 67 12.93 11.65 -15.12
N GLU A 68 11.77 11.44 -15.74
CA GLU A 68 11.54 10.35 -16.70
C GLU A 68 12.48 10.49 -17.93
N ALA A 69 12.68 11.70 -18.43
CA ALA A 69 13.62 11.96 -19.51
C ALA A 69 15.08 11.65 -19.11
N GLU A 70 15.48 12.00 -17.88
CA GLU A 70 16.82 11.70 -17.37
C GLU A 70 17.02 10.20 -17.12
N MET A 71 16.02 9.50 -16.58
CA MET A 71 16.05 8.03 -16.46
C MET A 71 16.30 7.35 -17.81
N ARG A 72 15.68 7.85 -18.89
CA ARG A 72 15.90 7.34 -20.25
C ARG A 72 17.34 7.53 -20.73
N LYS A 73 18.01 8.62 -20.33
CA LYS A 73 19.45 8.86 -20.64
C LYS A 73 20.32 7.87 -19.87
N ILE A 74 20.10 7.72 -18.57
CA ILE A 74 20.83 6.77 -17.70
C ILE A 74 20.74 5.33 -18.25
N CYS A 75 19.56 4.91 -18.70
CA CYS A 75 19.40 3.59 -19.34
C CYS A 75 20.25 3.44 -20.62
N LYS A 76 20.40 4.52 -21.41
CA LYS A 76 21.22 4.51 -22.63
C LYS A 76 22.72 4.50 -22.34
N GLU A 77 23.15 5.01 -21.20
CA GLU A 77 24.55 5.01 -20.76
C GLU A 77 25.05 3.60 -20.44
N LYS A 78 24.16 2.64 -20.17
CA LYS A 78 24.48 1.23 -19.89
C LYS A 78 25.47 1.06 -18.74
N LEU A 79 25.27 1.82 -17.67
CA LEU A 79 26.12 1.80 -16.48
C LEU A 79 26.08 0.42 -15.83
N LYS A 80 27.23 -0.10 -15.42
CA LYS A 80 27.32 -1.30 -14.60
C LYS A 80 26.81 -1.02 -13.20
N LEU A 81 26.15 -2.02 -12.58
CA LEU A 81 25.83 -2.00 -11.17
C LEU A 81 26.82 -2.89 -10.41
N GLU A 82 27.61 -2.27 -9.55
CA GLU A 82 28.65 -2.95 -8.79
C GLU A 82 28.33 -2.90 -7.30
N ARG A 83 28.31 -4.09 -6.68
CA ARG A 83 28.05 -4.24 -5.24
C ARG A 83 29.36 -4.19 -4.48
N PHE A 84 29.39 -3.45 -3.38
CA PHE A 84 30.47 -3.47 -2.40
C PHE A 84 29.93 -3.40 -0.98
N GLU A 85 30.76 -3.69 0.00
CA GLU A 85 30.41 -3.67 1.42
C GLU A 85 31.37 -2.78 2.18
N LEU A 86 30.87 -2.13 3.22
CA LEU A 86 31.67 -1.34 4.16
C LEU A 86 31.39 -1.75 5.59
N PRO A 87 32.38 -1.68 6.49
CA PRO A 87 32.15 -1.72 7.92
C PRO A 87 31.18 -0.61 8.35
N ARG A 88 30.40 -0.84 9.41
CA ARG A 88 29.33 0.08 9.86
C ARG A 88 29.81 1.52 10.02
N GLU A 89 30.94 1.73 10.70
CA GLU A 89 31.47 3.08 10.94
C GLU A 89 31.84 3.80 9.63
N GLU A 90 32.45 3.07 8.70
CA GLU A 90 32.79 3.60 7.38
C GLU A 90 31.54 3.87 6.54
N ALA A 91 30.54 2.98 6.61
CA ALA A 91 29.25 3.14 5.93
C ALA A 91 28.49 4.39 6.41
N ILE A 92 28.46 4.63 7.72
CA ILE A 92 27.85 5.83 8.31
C ILE A 92 28.59 7.07 7.82
N LYS A 93 29.92 7.09 7.92
CA LYS A 93 30.73 8.22 7.47
C LYS A 93 30.52 8.50 5.98
N TYR A 94 30.51 7.46 5.16
CA TYR A 94 30.29 7.57 3.72
C TYR A 94 28.94 8.20 3.37
N MET A 95 27.85 7.83 4.10
CA MET A 95 26.53 8.43 3.90
C MET A 95 26.41 9.84 4.48
N GLN A 96 27.14 10.15 5.56
CA GLN A 96 27.25 11.52 6.10
C GLN A 96 27.95 12.46 5.12
N GLU A 97 29.07 12.01 4.50
CA GLU A 97 29.79 12.79 3.49
C GLU A 97 28.93 13.06 2.23
N LYS A 98 27.99 12.16 1.91
CA LYS A 98 26.99 12.33 0.84
C LYS A 98 25.77 13.13 1.26
N ASP A 99 25.68 13.53 2.53
CA ASP A 99 24.53 14.26 3.11
C ASP A 99 23.19 13.52 2.92
N GLU A 100 23.19 12.19 3.22
CA GLU A 100 22.03 11.30 3.13
C GLU A 100 21.58 10.83 4.53
N PRO A 101 20.87 11.67 5.31
CA PRO A 101 20.55 11.40 6.72
C PRO A 101 19.65 10.18 6.90
N TYR A 102 18.71 9.92 5.99
CA TYR A 102 17.82 8.76 6.07
C TYR A 102 18.60 7.46 5.91
N LYS A 103 19.65 7.43 5.08
CA LYS A 103 20.52 6.26 4.92
C LYS A 103 21.35 6.01 6.17
N VAL A 104 21.82 7.06 6.83
CA VAL A 104 22.50 6.96 8.13
C VAL A 104 21.56 6.36 9.19
N GLU A 105 20.31 6.84 9.27
CA GLU A 105 19.30 6.28 10.17
C GLU A 105 19.06 4.79 9.89
N LEU A 106 18.89 4.41 8.61
CA LEU A 106 18.71 3.01 8.23
C LEU A 106 19.88 2.12 8.64
N ILE A 107 21.13 2.59 8.47
CA ILE A 107 22.31 1.83 8.89
C ILE A 107 22.33 1.64 10.40
N ASN A 108 21.97 2.66 11.17
CA ASN A 108 21.94 2.58 12.64
C ASN A 108 20.93 1.57 13.16
N ASP A 109 19.83 1.38 12.45
CA ASP A 109 18.76 0.45 12.85
C ASP A 109 19.03 -1.01 12.45
N LEU A 110 20.03 -1.27 11.60
CA LEU A 110 20.38 -2.63 11.26
C LEU A 110 20.97 -3.37 12.48
N PRO A 111 20.78 -4.70 12.62
CA PRO A 111 21.45 -5.50 13.64
C PRO A 111 22.96 -5.31 13.64
N ALA A 112 23.61 -5.46 14.81
CA ALA A 112 25.04 -5.19 14.96
C ALA A 112 25.95 -6.05 14.04
N ASP A 113 25.50 -7.24 13.70
CA ASP A 113 26.14 -8.22 12.84
C ASP A 113 25.74 -8.10 11.36
N ALA A 114 24.92 -7.12 10.99
CA ALA A 114 24.45 -6.96 9.62
C ALA A 114 25.59 -6.53 8.68
N HIS A 115 25.68 -7.18 7.52
CA HIS A 115 26.52 -6.74 6.41
C HIS A 115 25.90 -5.52 5.72
N ILE A 116 26.65 -4.41 5.68
CA ILE A 116 26.17 -3.17 5.08
C ILE A 116 26.71 -3.08 3.66
N SER A 117 25.79 -3.26 2.71
CA SER A 117 26.10 -3.27 1.29
C SER A 117 25.57 -2.05 0.56
N PHE A 118 26.27 -1.70 -0.49
CA PHE A 118 25.97 -0.60 -1.40
C PHE A 118 26.00 -1.09 -2.83
N TYR A 119 25.27 -0.39 -3.68
CA TYR A 119 25.36 -0.55 -5.11
C TYR A 119 25.74 0.78 -5.76
N THR A 120 26.76 0.72 -6.62
CA THR A 120 27.22 1.86 -7.43
C THR A 120 26.82 1.66 -8.88
N GLN A 121 26.32 2.72 -9.51
CA GLN A 121 26.06 2.81 -10.94
C GLN A 121 26.55 4.16 -11.46
N GLY A 122 27.72 4.17 -12.13
CA GLY A 122 28.41 5.38 -12.51
C GLY A 122 28.77 6.24 -11.28
N GLU A 123 28.33 7.49 -11.26
CA GLU A 123 28.56 8.43 -10.15
C GLU A 123 27.60 8.22 -8.96
N PHE A 124 26.54 7.47 -9.15
CA PHE A 124 25.50 7.25 -8.14
C PHE A 124 25.80 6.02 -7.28
N THR A 125 25.64 6.16 -5.97
CA THR A 125 25.76 5.04 -5.01
C THR A 125 24.63 5.11 -4.01
N ASP A 126 23.98 3.99 -3.75
CA ASP A 126 22.92 3.88 -2.74
C ASP A 126 23.14 2.71 -1.79
N LEU A 127 22.67 2.87 -0.53
CA LEU A 127 22.59 1.80 0.47
C LEU A 127 21.54 0.79 0.04
N CYS A 128 21.94 -0.45 -0.21
CA CYS A 128 21.05 -1.46 -0.73
C CYS A 128 21.55 -2.88 -0.51
N ALA A 129 20.64 -3.79 -0.14
CA ALA A 129 20.94 -5.22 -0.03
C ALA A 129 20.89 -5.96 -1.39
N GLY A 130 20.24 -5.37 -2.40
CA GLY A 130 20.01 -6.02 -3.69
C GLY A 130 18.85 -7.02 -3.69
N PRO A 131 18.76 -7.91 -4.70
CA PRO A 131 19.59 -7.94 -5.90
C PRO A 131 19.25 -6.83 -6.92
N HIS A 132 20.16 -6.60 -7.84
CA HIS A 132 19.99 -5.70 -8.99
C HIS A 132 20.37 -6.40 -10.30
N LEU A 133 19.96 -5.79 -11.43
CA LEU A 133 20.48 -6.16 -12.74
C LEU A 133 21.97 -5.79 -12.85
N ASP A 134 22.68 -6.41 -13.77
CA ASP A 134 24.09 -6.18 -14.03
C ASP A 134 24.40 -4.81 -14.66
N SER A 135 23.41 -4.22 -15.34
CA SER A 135 23.55 -2.94 -16.03
C SER A 135 22.21 -2.22 -16.19
N THR A 136 22.25 -0.87 -16.14
CA THR A 136 21.09 -0.01 -16.49
C THR A 136 20.67 -0.19 -17.95
N GLY A 137 21.55 -0.69 -18.81
CA GLY A 137 21.27 -1.02 -20.21
C GLY A 137 20.28 -2.18 -20.43
N ARG A 138 20.01 -2.99 -19.38
CA ARG A 138 18.96 -4.02 -19.41
C ARG A 138 17.55 -3.42 -19.34
N ILE A 139 17.44 -2.18 -18.86
CA ILE A 139 16.16 -1.49 -18.72
C ILE A 139 15.81 -0.77 -20.03
N LYS A 140 14.58 -0.95 -20.48
CA LYS A 140 14.05 -0.24 -21.64
C LYS A 140 13.53 1.14 -21.23
N GLY A 141 14.38 2.16 -21.34
CA GLY A 141 14.07 3.51 -20.89
C GLY A 141 12.80 4.14 -21.50
N ASN A 142 12.36 3.69 -22.71
CA ASN A 142 11.12 4.11 -23.30
C ASN A 142 9.88 3.34 -22.79
N ALA A 143 10.08 2.33 -21.95
CA ALA A 143 9.03 1.54 -21.32
C ALA A 143 8.95 1.81 -19.80
N ILE A 144 9.37 3.00 -19.36
CA ILE A 144 9.23 3.51 -17.99
C ILE A 144 8.18 4.61 -17.98
N LYS A 145 7.35 4.65 -16.94
CA LYS A 145 6.41 5.74 -16.67
C LYS A 145 6.36 6.06 -15.18
N LEU A 146 6.56 7.32 -14.83
CA LEU A 146 6.24 7.85 -13.50
C LEU A 146 4.73 8.10 -13.45
N THR A 147 4.04 7.46 -12.50
CA THR A 147 2.58 7.41 -12.52
C THR A 147 1.94 8.40 -11.56
N GLN A 148 2.55 8.60 -10.40
CA GLN A 148 1.97 9.42 -9.35
C GLN A 148 3.05 9.94 -8.41
N CYS A 149 2.84 11.15 -7.87
CA CYS A 149 3.56 11.65 -6.70
C CYS A 149 2.55 11.91 -5.57
N CYS A 150 2.84 11.42 -4.38
CA CYS A 150 2.01 11.65 -3.19
C CYS A 150 2.88 11.84 -1.95
N SER A 151 2.26 12.38 -0.90
CA SER A 151 2.91 12.50 0.41
C SER A 151 2.92 11.15 1.13
N ALA A 152 4.03 10.85 1.82
CA ALA A 152 4.18 9.66 2.63
C ALA A 152 4.99 10.00 3.89
N TYR A 153 4.49 9.63 5.07
CA TYR A 153 5.27 9.82 6.29
C TYR A 153 6.46 8.86 6.33
N TRP A 154 7.61 9.35 6.76
CA TRP A 154 8.78 8.51 6.95
C TRP A 154 8.45 7.33 7.86
N ARG A 155 8.65 6.11 7.36
CA ARG A 155 8.31 4.84 8.04
C ARG A 155 6.82 4.69 8.43
N GLY A 156 5.93 5.42 7.80
CA GLY A 156 4.49 5.38 8.11
C GLY A 156 4.10 6.05 9.42
N ASP A 157 5.02 6.71 10.10
CA ASP A 157 4.76 7.39 11.37
C ASP A 157 4.37 8.85 11.12
N SER A 158 3.12 9.20 11.42
CA SER A 158 2.56 10.55 11.25
C SER A 158 3.25 11.64 12.08
N LYS A 159 4.06 11.27 13.08
CA LYS A 159 4.87 12.21 13.88
C LYS A 159 6.21 12.53 13.22
N ARG A 160 6.60 11.79 12.18
CA ARG A 160 7.84 11.98 11.44
C ARG A 160 7.64 12.89 10.24
N LYS A 161 8.75 13.25 9.59
CA LYS A 161 8.74 14.12 8.41
C LYS A 161 7.94 13.49 7.29
N MET A 162 7.13 14.30 6.64
CA MET A 162 6.40 13.94 5.44
C MET A 162 7.33 14.06 4.23
N LEU A 163 7.52 12.94 3.53
CA LEU A 163 8.32 12.80 2.32
C LEU A 163 7.42 12.82 1.09
N GLN A 164 8.02 12.93 -0.07
CA GLN A 164 7.34 12.82 -1.34
C GLN A 164 7.67 11.47 -1.97
N ARG A 165 6.66 10.66 -2.22
CA ARG A 165 6.77 9.34 -2.83
C ARG A 165 6.40 9.41 -4.29
N ILE A 166 7.33 9.04 -5.17
CA ILE A 166 7.10 8.93 -6.60
C ILE A 166 6.90 7.46 -6.95
N TYR A 167 5.71 7.13 -7.45
CA TYR A 167 5.40 5.80 -7.98
C TYR A 167 5.74 5.70 -9.46
N ALA A 168 6.18 4.53 -9.87
CA ALA A 168 6.54 4.27 -11.24
C ALA A 168 6.29 2.82 -11.65
N VAL A 169 6.14 2.61 -12.95
CA VAL A 169 6.09 1.30 -13.58
C VAL A 169 7.14 1.22 -14.67
N ALA A 170 7.65 0.04 -14.91
CA ALA A 170 8.57 -0.23 -16.01
C ALA A 170 8.36 -1.63 -16.55
N PHE A 171 8.47 -1.77 -17.87
CA PHE A 171 8.25 -3.02 -18.59
C PHE A 171 9.42 -3.35 -19.51
N PRO A 172 9.63 -4.63 -19.88
CA PRO A 172 10.66 -5.02 -20.84
C PRO A 172 10.40 -4.49 -22.26
N LYS A 173 9.13 -4.19 -22.59
CA LYS A 173 8.72 -3.70 -23.91
C LYS A 173 7.82 -2.49 -23.79
N LYS A 174 7.89 -1.60 -24.79
CA LYS A 174 7.07 -0.41 -24.86
C LYS A 174 5.58 -0.73 -25.01
N GLU A 175 5.27 -1.76 -25.78
CA GLU A 175 3.90 -2.23 -26.03
C GLU A 175 3.20 -2.68 -24.74
N GLU A 176 3.93 -3.33 -23.82
CA GLU A 176 3.42 -3.76 -22.53
C GLU A 176 3.09 -2.55 -21.62
N LEU A 177 3.93 -1.51 -21.66
CA LEU A 177 3.64 -0.25 -20.97
C LEU A 177 2.40 0.43 -21.57
N ASP A 178 2.30 0.49 -22.89
CA ASP A 178 1.16 1.14 -23.55
C ASP A 178 -0.15 0.42 -23.26
N GLN A 179 -0.13 -0.92 -23.25
CA GLN A 179 -1.26 -1.74 -22.83
C GLN A 179 -1.64 -1.46 -21.37
N TYR A 180 -0.68 -1.47 -20.46
CA TYR A 180 -0.91 -1.16 -19.04
C TYR A 180 -1.55 0.21 -18.84
N LEU A 181 -1.02 1.24 -19.53
CA LEU A 181 -1.57 2.60 -19.44
C LEU A 181 -3.00 2.69 -20.01
N ALA A 182 -3.29 1.96 -21.09
CA ALA A 182 -4.63 1.88 -21.66
C ALA A 182 -5.60 1.18 -20.68
N GLU A 183 -5.18 0.08 -20.04
CA GLU A 183 -5.96 -0.62 -19.01
C GLU A 183 -6.23 0.28 -17.80
N GLN A 184 -5.23 1.04 -17.33
CA GLN A 184 -5.40 2.00 -16.23
C GLN A 184 -6.38 3.13 -16.61
N ALA A 185 -6.26 3.67 -17.82
CA ALA A 185 -7.18 4.70 -18.30
C ALA A 185 -8.62 4.17 -18.40
N GLU A 186 -8.80 2.92 -18.81
CA GLU A 186 -10.10 2.28 -18.85
C GLU A 186 -10.65 1.97 -17.47
N ALA A 187 -9.77 1.54 -16.51
CA ALA A 187 -10.14 1.31 -15.12
C ALA A 187 -10.67 2.61 -14.45
N LEU A 188 -10.03 3.76 -14.73
CA LEU A 188 -10.51 5.06 -14.21
C LEU A 188 -11.92 5.42 -14.68
N LYS A 189 -12.31 5.02 -15.90
CA LYS A 189 -13.68 5.22 -16.39
C LYS A 189 -14.72 4.37 -15.63
N ARG A 190 -14.27 3.24 -15.07
CA ARG A 190 -15.09 2.28 -14.31
C ARG A 190 -14.98 2.47 -12.79
N ASP A 191 -14.36 3.56 -12.33
CA ASP A 191 -14.28 3.86 -10.90
C ASP A 191 -15.67 3.93 -10.28
N HIS A 192 -15.90 3.10 -9.26
CA HIS A 192 -17.22 2.96 -8.63
C HIS A 192 -17.70 4.24 -7.95
N ASN A 193 -16.78 5.07 -7.43
CA ASN A 193 -17.14 6.34 -6.81
C ASN A 193 -17.61 7.34 -7.86
N LYS A 194 -16.94 7.37 -9.02
CA LYS A 194 -17.38 8.20 -10.14
C LYS A 194 -18.71 7.72 -10.69
N LEU A 195 -18.79 6.45 -11.07
CA LEU A 195 -20.02 5.87 -11.65
C LEU A 195 -21.18 5.94 -10.67
N GLY A 196 -20.96 5.68 -9.39
CA GLY A 196 -22.00 5.74 -8.36
C GLY A 196 -22.62 7.12 -8.21
N ARG A 197 -21.82 8.18 -8.32
CA ARG A 197 -22.30 9.56 -8.31
C ARG A 197 -22.96 9.95 -9.63
N ASP A 198 -22.31 9.67 -10.77
CA ASP A 198 -22.78 10.01 -12.10
C ASP A 198 -24.15 9.33 -12.41
N LEU A 199 -24.34 8.10 -11.93
CA LEU A 199 -25.56 7.33 -12.11
C LEU A 199 -26.58 7.52 -10.99
N GLU A 200 -26.31 8.40 -10.02
CA GLU A 200 -27.18 8.69 -8.88
C GLU A 200 -27.48 7.47 -8.00
N TYR A 201 -26.47 6.62 -7.75
CA TYR A 201 -26.59 5.53 -6.80
C TYR A 201 -26.36 5.96 -5.35
N PHE A 202 -25.41 6.84 -5.13
CA PHE A 202 -25.11 7.42 -3.83
C PHE A 202 -24.54 8.83 -3.95
N THR A 203 -24.55 9.54 -2.83
CA THR A 203 -23.86 10.81 -2.66
C THR A 203 -23.20 10.91 -1.29
N THR A 204 -22.29 11.85 -1.12
CA THR A 204 -21.68 12.21 0.17
C THR A 204 -21.99 13.67 0.46
N VAL A 205 -22.25 14.00 1.72
CA VAL A 205 -22.58 15.36 2.17
C VAL A 205 -21.71 15.71 3.38
N ASP A 206 -21.09 16.87 3.36
CA ASP A 206 -20.11 17.28 4.38
C ASP A 206 -20.69 17.30 5.80
N CYS A 207 -21.94 17.72 5.96
CA CYS A 207 -22.60 17.74 7.27
C CYS A 207 -22.92 16.34 7.84
N ILE A 208 -22.85 15.28 7.02
CA ILE A 208 -22.96 13.89 7.49
C ILE A 208 -21.57 13.33 7.79
N GLY A 209 -20.58 13.68 6.96
CA GLY A 209 -19.19 13.28 7.12
C GLY A 209 -18.65 12.41 5.98
N GLN A 210 -17.32 12.42 5.87
CA GLN A 210 -16.62 11.58 4.89
C GLN A 210 -16.74 10.09 5.26
N GLY A 211 -16.86 9.24 4.24
CA GLY A 211 -17.00 7.79 4.44
C GLY A 211 -18.41 7.34 4.84
N LEU A 212 -19.38 8.26 4.96
CA LEU A 212 -20.78 7.98 5.30
C LEU A 212 -21.69 8.31 4.09
N PRO A 213 -21.77 7.46 3.07
CA PRO A 213 -22.55 7.74 1.86
C PRO A 213 -24.06 7.63 2.13
N ILE A 214 -24.82 8.53 1.48
CA ILE A 214 -26.28 8.41 1.36
C ILE A 214 -26.59 7.57 0.14
N LEU A 215 -27.29 6.46 0.31
CA LEU A 215 -27.82 5.71 -0.83
C LEU A 215 -29.05 6.44 -1.39
N LEU A 216 -28.97 6.83 -2.65
CA LEU A 216 -30.10 7.42 -3.37
C LEU A 216 -31.07 6.33 -3.80
N PRO A 217 -32.30 6.66 -4.28
CA PRO A 217 -33.33 5.66 -4.54
C PRO A 217 -32.90 4.49 -5.44
N LYS A 218 -32.08 4.74 -6.47
CA LYS A 218 -31.53 3.68 -7.34
C LYS A 218 -30.58 2.75 -6.57
N GLY A 219 -29.63 3.33 -5.84
CA GLY A 219 -28.66 2.57 -5.03
C GLY A 219 -29.34 1.79 -3.90
N ALA A 220 -30.25 2.43 -3.18
CA ALA A 220 -31.03 1.79 -2.12
C ALA A 220 -31.84 0.59 -2.65
N ARG A 221 -32.41 0.71 -3.86
CA ARG A 221 -33.14 -0.40 -4.49
C ARG A 221 -32.21 -1.56 -4.87
N VAL A 222 -31.02 -1.27 -5.40
CA VAL A 222 -30.04 -2.32 -5.72
C VAL A 222 -29.61 -3.06 -4.45
N ILE A 223 -29.26 -2.33 -3.38
CA ILE A 223 -28.88 -2.95 -2.10
C ILE A 223 -30.02 -3.80 -1.54
N GLN A 224 -31.26 -3.32 -1.59
CA GLN A 224 -32.41 -4.09 -1.13
C GLN A 224 -32.61 -5.40 -1.91
N LEU A 225 -32.40 -5.37 -3.23
CA LEU A 225 -32.52 -6.58 -4.06
C LEU A 225 -31.41 -7.57 -3.75
N LEU A 226 -30.17 -7.10 -3.60
CA LEU A 226 -29.03 -7.93 -3.25
C LEU A 226 -29.20 -8.54 -1.84
N GLN A 227 -29.67 -7.76 -0.88
CA GLN A 227 -29.91 -8.23 0.47
C GLN A 227 -30.95 -9.36 0.47
N ARG A 228 -32.07 -9.17 -0.20
CA ARG A 228 -33.11 -10.21 -0.30
C ARG A 228 -32.58 -11.48 -0.96
N TRP A 229 -31.85 -11.31 -2.06
CA TRP A 229 -31.29 -12.44 -2.76
C TRP A 229 -30.29 -13.23 -1.91
N VAL A 230 -29.38 -12.56 -1.20
CA VAL A 230 -28.39 -13.25 -0.36
C VAL A 230 -29.06 -13.97 0.82
N GLU A 231 -30.06 -13.34 1.45
CA GLU A 231 -30.83 -13.94 2.56
C GLU A 231 -31.57 -15.21 2.08
N ASP A 232 -32.17 -15.19 0.89
CA ASP A 232 -32.85 -16.36 0.28
C ASP A 232 -31.80 -17.48 -0.03
N VAL A 233 -30.63 -17.15 -0.56
CA VAL A 233 -29.56 -18.11 -0.84
C VAL A 233 -29.01 -18.72 0.45
N GLU A 234 -28.77 -17.90 1.47
CA GLU A 234 -28.32 -18.38 2.78
C GLU A 234 -29.31 -19.35 3.40
N GLN A 235 -30.61 -19.00 3.38
CA GLN A 235 -31.68 -19.86 3.88
C GLN A 235 -31.73 -21.20 3.12
N ALA A 236 -31.61 -21.16 1.79
CA ALA A 236 -31.59 -22.37 0.96
C ALA A 236 -30.40 -23.30 1.26
N HIS A 237 -29.27 -22.73 1.74
CA HIS A 237 -28.09 -23.47 2.15
C HIS A 237 -28.02 -23.81 3.64
N GLY A 238 -29.15 -23.62 4.38
CA GLY A 238 -29.27 -23.99 5.78
C GLY A 238 -28.63 -23.04 6.76
N TYR A 239 -28.42 -21.77 6.38
CA TYR A 239 -28.04 -20.73 7.32
C TYR A 239 -29.23 -20.26 8.14
N LEU A 240 -28.99 -20.04 9.42
CA LEU A 240 -29.95 -19.48 10.34
C LEU A 240 -29.77 -17.98 10.47
N LEU A 241 -30.77 -17.21 10.13
CA LEU A 241 -30.72 -15.75 10.22
C LEU A 241 -30.64 -15.31 11.68
N THR A 242 -29.70 -14.41 11.96
CA THR A 242 -29.55 -13.72 13.25
C THR A 242 -29.64 -12.21 13.06
N LYS A 243 -29.95 -11.48 14.12
CA LYS A 243 -29.87 -10.02 14.19
C LYS A 243 -29.26 -9.65 15.52
N THR A 244 -28.20 -8.87 15.47
CA THR A 244 -27.42 -8.45 16.64
C THR A 244 -27.39 -6.91 16.75
N PRO A 245 -27.15 -6.35 17.95
CA PRO A 245 -27.09 -4.91 18.15
C PRO A 245 -25.98 -4.23 17.33
N LEU A 246 -26.17 -2.95 17.01
CA LEU A 246 -25.18 -2.14 16.27
C LEU A 246 -24.00 -1.69 17.14
N MET A 247 -24.12 -1.79 18.47
CA MET A 247 -23.08 -1.39 19.41
C MET A 247 -23.02 -2.36 20.60
N ALA A 248 -21.88 -2.40 21.26
CA ALA A 248 -21.65 -3.16 22.48
C ALA A 248 -20.73 -2.42 23.43
N LYS A 249 -20.68 -2.89 24.68
CA LYS A 249 -19.71 -2.47 25.67
C LYS A 249 -18.29 -2.86 25.24
N ARG A 250 -17.31 -2.07 25.69
CA ARG A 250 -15.87 -2.26 25.51
C ARG A 250 -15.41 -3.70 25.76
N GLU A 251 -15.99 -4.36 26.76
CA GLU A 251 -15.62 -5.70 27.19
C GLU A 251 -15.75 -6.76 26.08
N LEU A 252 -16.79 -6.65 25.24
CA LEU A 252 -16.95 -7.55 24.08
C LEU A 252 -15.79 -7.44 23.11
N TYR A 253 -15.36 -6.20 22.86
CA TYR A 253 -14.25 -5.92 21.93
C TYR A 253 -12.87 -6.23 22.51
N LYS A 254 -12.71 -6.13 23.85
CA LYS A 254 -11.52 -6.64 24.55
C LYS A 254 -11.41 -8.16 24.41
N ILE A 255 -12.50 -8.91 24.66
CA ILE A 255 -12.51 -10.38 24.51
C ILE A 255 -12.14 -10.82 23.11
N SER A 256 -12.60 -10.10 22.10
CA SER A 256 -12.36 -10.42 20.68
C SER A 256 -11.07 -9.82 20.11
N GLY A 257 -10.31 -9.05 20.90
CA GLY A 257 -9.06 -8.40 20.49
C GLY A 257 -9.22 -7.15 19.62
N HIS A 258 -10.45 -6.77 19.28
CA HIS A 258 -10.67 -5.58 18.43
C HIS A 258 -10.30 -4.30 19.15
N TRP A 259 -10.46 -4.23 20.46
CA TRP A 259 -10.11 -3.04 21.24
C TRP A 259 -8.63 -2.72 21.22
N ASP A 260 -7.78 -3.75 21.25
CA ASP A 260 -6.32 -3.59 21.31
C ASP A 260 -5.69 -3.32 19.93
N HIS A 261 -6.35 -3.79 18.84
CA HIS A 261 -5.76 -3.77 17.51
C HIS A 261 -6.41 -2.77 16.55
N TYR A 262 -7.65 -2.30 16.82
CA TYR A 262 -8.43 -1.50 15.88
C TYR A 262 -9.08 -0.27 16.50
N LEU A 263 -8.70 0.12 17.72
CA LEU A 263 -9.31 1.22 18.46
C LEU A 263 -9.34 2.53 17.65
N ASP A 264 -8.26 2.83 16.94
CA ASP A 264 -8.13 4.04 16.12
C ASP A 264 -9.17 4.12 14.96
N GLY A 265 -9.69 2.98 14.53
CA GLY A 265 -10.72 2.87 13.50
C GLY A 265 -12.13 2.66 14.05
N MET A 266 -12.34 2.68 15.37
CA MET A 266 -13.64 2.44 16.00
C MET A 266 -14.30 3.74 16.43
N PHE A 267 -15.63 3.81 16.26
CA PHE A 267 -16.45 4.89 16.80
C PHE A 267 -16.80 4.59 18.25
N VAL A 268 -16.11 5.25 19.19
CA VAL A 268 -16.23 5.00 20.63
C VAL A 268 -17.11 6.07 21.28
N MET A 269 -17.98 5.63 22.19
CA MET A 269 -18.84 6.49 23.02
C MET A 269 -18.42 6.34 24.48
N GLY A 270 -17.86 7.40 25.01
CA GLY A 270 -17.22 7.46 26.33
C GLY A 270 -15.71 7.64 26.23
N ASP A 271 -15.05 7.58 27.36
CA ASP A 271 -13.58 7.67 27.42
C ASP A 271 -12.96 6.27 27.31
N PRO A 272 -12.24 5.96 26.22
CA PRO A 272 -11.60 4.66 26.05
C PRO A 272 -10.49 4.38 27.07
N GLN A 273 -9.94 5.41 27.74
CA GLN A 273 -8.87 5.29 28.71
C GLN A 273 -9.40 5.16 30.14
N ASP A 274 -10.63 5.60 30.41
CA ASP A 274 -11.25 5.50 31.76
C ASP A 274 -11.94 4.11 31.93
N GLU A 275 -11.23 3.19 32.57
CA GLU A 275 -11.75 1.85 32.85
C GLU A 275 -12.84 1.82 33.94
N THR A 276 -13.01 2.90 34.71
CA THR A 276 -14.01 2.96 35.77
C THR A 276 -15.42 3.28 35.26
N LYS A 277 -15.53 3.80 34.04
CA LYS A 277 -16.80 4.17 33.44
C LYS A 277 -17.21 3.24 32.31
N GLU A 278 -18.51 3.13 32.11
CA GLU A 278 -19.05 2.41 30.95
C GLU A 278 -18.60 3.10 29.65
N CYS A 279 -18.12 2.30 28.72
CA CYS A 279 -17.72 2.72 27.42
C CYS A 279 -18.30 1.76 26.37
N PHE A 280 -18.93 2.32 25.34
CA PHE A 280 -19.51 1.59 24.24
C PHE A 280 -18.76 1.90 22.94
N ALA A 281 -18.89 1.03 21.95
CA ALA A 281 -18.45 1.33 20.60
C ALA A 281 -19.45 0.77 19.57
N LEU A 282 -19.56 1.46 18.44
CA LEU A 282 -20.23 0.92 17.27
C LEU A 282 -19.43 -0.26 16.73
N ARG A 283 -20.13 -1.27 16.22
CA ARG A 283 -19.46 -2.51 15.80
C ARG A 283 -18.62 -2.33 14.55
N PRO A 284 -17.31 -2.61 14.60
CA PRO A 284 -16.47 -2.67 13.41
C PRO A 284 -16.69 -3.97 12.62
N MET A 285 -17.16 -5.03 13.30
CA MET A 285 -17.43 -6.36 12.76
C MET A 285 -18.61 -7.03 13.47
N THR A 286 -19.31 -7.97 12.80
CA THR A 286 -20.39 -8.78 13.38
C THR A 286 -19.89 -9.99 14.17
N CYS A 287 -18.69 -10.50 13.87
CA CYS A 287 -18.17 -11.73 14.46
C CYS A 287 -18.23 -11.80 15.99
N PRO A 288 -17.84 -10.75 16.77
CA PRO A 288 -17.92 -10.79 18.23
C PRO A 288 -19.32 -11.09 18.76
N PHE A 289 -20.34 -10.53 18.11
CA PHE A 289 -21.74 -10.76 18.48
C PHE A 289 -22.20 -12.18 18.12
N GLN A 290 -21.76 -12.72 16.99
CA GLN A 290 -22.09 -14.08 16.57
C GLN A 290 -21.51 -15.12 17.53
N TYR A 291 -20.35 -14.86 18.13
CA TYR A 291 -19.81 -15.71 19.19
C TYR A 291 -20.71 -15.72 20.43
N GLN A 292 -21.34 -14.60 20.78
CA GLN A 292 -22.32 -14.56 21.88
C GLN A 292 -23.60 -15.32 21.52
N VAL A 293 -24.04 -15.28 20.27
CA VAL A 293 -25.16 -16.13 19.79
C VAL A 293 -24.80 -17.61 19.93
N TYR A 294 -23.55 -17.99 19.59
CA TYR A 294 -23.07 -19.36 19.78
C TYR A 294 -23.05 -19.77 21.26
N LEU A 295 -22.60 -18.89 22.14
CA LEU A 295 -22.46 -19.14 23.59
C LEU A 295 -23.79 -19.07 24.36
N ASN A 296 -24.90 -18.72 23.73
CA ASN A 296 -26.23 -18.59 24.35
C ASN A 296 -26.69 -19.85 25.12
N ARG A 297 -26.20 -21.03 24.71
CA ARG A 297 -26.44 -22.30 25.39
C ARG A 297 -25.23 -23.24 25.27
N GLY A 298 -25.21 -24.25 26.14
CA GLY A 298 -24.24 -25.34 25.99
C GLY A 298 -24.44 -26.09 24.66
N ARG A 299 -23.35 -26.40 23.98
CA ARG A 299 -23.36 -27.09 22.68
C ARG A 299 -22.43 -28.28 22.71
N SER A 300 -22.73 -29.27 21.90
CA SER A 300 -21.85 -30.43 21.69
C SER A 300 -21.33 -30.46 20.23
N TYR A 301 -20.37 -31.34 19.97
CA TYR A 301 -19.88 -31.56 18.61
C TYR A 301 -20.98 -32.00 17.62
N ARG A 302 -22.10 -32.54 18.14
CA ARG A 302 -23.24 -32.96 17.33
C ARG A 302 -24.11 -31.80 16.84
N ASP A 303 -23.95 -30.61 17.43
CA ASP A 303 -24.59 -29.37 17.00
C ASP A 303 -23.86 -28.68 15.85
N LEU A 304 -22.70 -29.24 15.44
CA LEU A 304 -21.84 -28.70 14.40
C LEU A 304 -21.96 -29.50 13.09
N PRO A 305 -21.80 -28.86 11.92
CA PRO A 305 -21.51 -27.45 11.71
C PRO A 305 -22.76 -26.56 11.95
N MET A 306 -22.56 -25.41 12.59
CA MET A 306 -23.58 -24.38 12.73
C MET A 306 -23.31 -23.27 11.68
N ARG A 307 -24.35 -22.92 10.93
CA ARG A 307 -24.30 -21.84 9.93
C ARG A 307 -25.20 -20.71 10.39
N LEU A 308 -24.59 -19.55 10.64
CA LEU A 308 -25.30 -18.33 11.02
C LEU A 308 -25.05 -17.25 9.99
N GLY A 309 -26.09 -16.52 9.60
CA GLY A 309 -26.03 -15.41 8.66
C GLY A 309 -26.58 -14.12 9.28
N GLU A 310 -25.97 -13.00 8.96
CA GLU A 310 -26.44 -11.67 9.33
C GLU A 310 -26.01 -10.64 8.29
N THR A 311 -26.99 -10.05 7.59
CA THR A 311 -26.77 -8.86 6.79
C THR A 311 -26.90 -7.64 7.68
N SER A 312 -25.83 -6.83 7.76
CA SER A 312 -25.75 -5.79 8.77
C SER A 312 -24.83 -4.64 8.42
N THR A 313 -25.05 -3.49 9.07
CA THR A 313 -24.18 -2.31 8.94
C THR A 313 -22.98 -2.42 9.88
N LEU A 314 -21.80 -2.09 9.38
CA LEU A 314 -20.55 -2.00 10.13
C LEU A 314 -20.05 -0.55 10.13
N PHE A 315 -19.29 -0.19 11.16
CA PHE A 315 -18.75 1.15 11.39
C PHE A 315 -17.25 1.07 11.65
N ARG A 316 -16.46 1.48 10.67
CA ARG A 316 -14.99 1.47 10.77
C ARG A 316 -14.33 2.42 9.74
#